data_4bcd207b88dfd9b9246f48644285959e
#
_entry.id   4bcd207b88dfd9b9246f48644285959e
#
_cell.length_a   1.000
_cell.length_b   1.000
_cell.length_c   1.000
_cell.angle_alpha   90.00
_cell.angle_beta   90.00
_cell.angle_gamma   90.00
#
_symmetry.space_group_name_H-M   'P 1'
#
loop_
_entity.id
_entity.type
_entity.pdbx_description
1 polymer ?
#
loop_
_entity_poly.entity_id
_entity_poly.type
_entity_poly.pdbx_seq_one_letter_code
_entity_poly.pdbx_strand_id
1 'polypeptide(L)'
;MSKRFPFPIPFGWFAVAHSDELPIAELKRLNYFGQELLLFRGESGAAATVDSYCPHLGAHLGRGRVVGDHIVCPFHAWEFTGAGELAKIPYCEKMPSRAEKEAPLRAYPTVERNNMIYVWYHPQGEPPAWDVEVLPQAGEGEWAQAQRTEWEVKTIPQELMENVADPVHFLYVHGTKTLPEATINYEGRGYYSRQNADMKTPKGIVPGSIEIQGTGPVGGWTLFSGICDTFLMSFTTPIDEDNTHMRFVFYKKKVNGEIPKGGVADAIIADIIKQFEEDRPIWEEKCFWPQPLVCAKDGPINKFRRWYSQFYADVAPAQVQADQKG
;
A
#
# COMPACT_ATOMS: atom_id res chain seq x y z
N MET A 1 -10.69 27.97 0.64
CA MET A 1 -9.40 27.56 0.05
C MET A 1 -9.69 26.31 -0.77
N SER A 2 -9.13 26.16 -1.98
CA SER A 2 -9.22 24.91 -2.74
C SER A 2 -8.54 23.79 -1.95
N LYS A 3 -9.08 22.54 -2.00
CA LYS A 3 -8.41 21.37 -1.43
C LYS A 3 -6.99 21.28 -2.03
N ARG A 4 -6.03 20.88 -1.22
CA ARG A 4 -4.64 20.63 -1.65
C ARG A 4 -4.58 19.58 -2.76
N PHE A 5 -5.42 18.53 -2.62
CA PHE A 5 -5.58 17.45 -3.58
C PHE A 5 -7.07 17.29 -3.93
N PRO A 6 -7.47 17.46 -5.21
CA PRO A 6 -8.87 17.42 -5.62
C PRO A 6 -9.38 16.01 -5.94
N PHE A 7 -8.72 14.98 -5.44
CA PHE A 7 -9.01 13.59 -5.76
C PHE A 7 -9.73 12.89 -4.59
N PRO A 8 -10.62 11.92 -4.89
CA PRO A 8 -11.10 10.97 -3.90
C PRO A 8 -10.00 9.95 -3.56
N ILE A 9 -10.28 9.10 -2.58
CA ILE A 9 -9.42 7.95 -2.29
C ILE A 9 -9.46 6.98 -3.48
N PRO A 10 -8.29 6.56 -4.02
CA PRO A 10 -8.25 5.62 -5.13
C PRO A 10 -8.71 4.22 -4.70
N PHE A 11 -9.19 3.41 -5.65
CA PHE A 11 -9.58 2.03 -5.40
C PHE A 11 -8.46 1.05 -5.72
N GLY A 12 -8.38 -0.03 -4.95
CA GLY A 12 -7.37 -1.07 -5.13
C GLY A 12 -7.13 -1.94 -3.91
N TRP A 13 -6.10 -2.78 -4.00
CA TRP A 13 -5.58 -3.53 -2.86
C TRP A 13 -4.59 -2.68 -2.06
N PHE A 14 -4.85 -2.54 -0.75
CA PHE A 14 -4.00 -1.77 0.15
C PHE A 14 -3.51 -2.63 1.31
N ALA A 15 -2.21 -2.60 1.58
CA ALA A 15 -1.62 -3.28 2.73
C ALA A 15 -1.97 -2.53 4.02
N VAL A 16 -2.71 -3.19 4.92
CA VAL A 16 -3.25 -2.55 6.15
C VAL A 16 -2.54 -3.00 7.42
N ALA A 17 -1.87 -4.16 7.40
CA ALA A 17 -1.09 -4.67 8.52
C ALA A 17 -0.03 -5.66 8.05
N HIS A 18 1.01 -5.89 8.86
CA HIS A 18 1.83 -7.07 8.72
C HIS A 18 1.12 -8.31 9.26
N SER A 19 1.37 -9.48 8.67
CA SER A 19 0.72 -10.73 9.09
C SER A 19 0.96 -11.07 10.56
N ASP A 20 2.16 -10.79 11.07
CA ASP A 20 2.57 -11.07 12.46
C ASP A 20 2.02 -10.05 13.48
N GLU A 21 1.41 -8.95 13.02
CA GLU A 21 0.72 -7.99 13.90
C GLU A 21 -0.69 -8.44 14.29
N LEU A 22 -1.18 -9.54 13.70
CA LEU A 22 -2.51 -10.07 13.97
C LEU A 22 -2.41 -11.56 14.35
N PRO A 23 -2.17 -11.89 15.63
CA PRO A 23 -2.21 -13.26 16.10
C PRO A 23 -3.58 -13.94 15.93
N ILE A 24 -3.62 -15.27 16.03
CA ILE A 24 -4.88 -16.05 16.03
C ILE A 24 -5.77 -15.60 17.19
N ALA A 25 -7.08 -15.51 16.93
CA ALA A 25 -8.11 -15.07 17.86
C ALA A 25 -7.97 -13.62 18.36
N GLU A 26 -7.22 -12.80 17.64
CA GLU A 26 -7.01 -11.38 17.96
C GLU A 26 -7.69 -10.45 16.95
N LEU A 27 -7.87 -9.21 17.36
CA LEU A 27 -8.45 -8.14 16.56
C LEU A 27 -7.58 -6.89 16.60
N LYS A 28 -7.63 -6.12 15.51
CA LYS A 28 -6.89 -4.86 15.35
C LYS A 28 -7.83 -3.79 14.78
N ARG A 29 -7.87 -2.62 15.42
CA ARG A 29 -8.57 -1.45 14.89
C ARG A 29 -7.71 -0.80 13.84
N LEU A 30 -8.33 -0.41 12.73
CA LEU A 30 -7.67 0.27 11.63
C LEU A 30 -8.38 1.58 11.32
N ASN A 31 -7.63 2.59 10.93
CA ASN A 31 -8.14 3.87 10.43
C ASN A 31 -7.60 4.07 9.03
N TYR A 32 -8.37 3.65 8.02
CA TYR A 32 -8.01 3.78 6.62
C TYR A 32 -9.22 4.17 5.79
N PHE A 33 -8.97 4.76 4.65
CA PHE A 33 -10.00 5.14 3.67
C PHE A 33 -11.03 6.13 4.24
N GLY A 34 -10.61 6.98 5.20
CA GLY A 34 -11.48 7.94 5.88
C GLY A 34 -12.48 7.32 6.84
N GLN A 35 -12.28 6.07 7.26
CA GLN A 35 -13.20 5.34 8.14
C GLN A 35 -12.48 4.41 9.10
N GLU A 36 -13.18 4.01 10.18
CA GLU A 36 -12.73 2.99 11.11
C GLU A 36 -13.10 1.60 10.59
N LEU A 37 -12.13 0.70 10.52
CA LEU A 37 -12.30 -0.69 10.14
C LEU A 37 -11.86 -1.61 11.28
N LEU A 38 -12.42 -2.80 11.32
CA LEU A 38 -12.01 -3.85 12.22
C LEU A 38 -11.39 -5.01 11.43
N LEU A 39 -10.12 -5.26 11.66
CA LEU A 39 -9.41 -6.44 11.19
C LEU A 39 -9.38 -7.46 12.33
N PHE A 40 -9.69 -8.73 12.05
CA PHE A 40 -9.56 -9.80 13.02
C PHE A 40 -9.10 -11.10 12.36
N ARG A 41 -8.48 -11.97 13.14
CA ARG A 41 -8.10 -13.31 12.70
C ARG A 41 -8.90 -14.34 13.49
N GLY A 42 -9.64 -15.18 12.79
CA GLY A 42 -10.34 -16.31 13.39
C GLY A 42 -9.39 -17.40 13.91
N GLU A 43 -9.95 -18.37 14.64
CA GLU A 43 -9.20 -19.54 15.14
C GLU A 43 -8.72 -20.45 14.00
N SER A 44 -9.40 -20.44 12.84
CA SER A 44 -8.95 -21.11 11.61
C SER A 44 -7.67 -20.50 11.02
N GLY A 45 -7.27 -19.30 11.47
CA GLY A 45 -6.15 -18.54 10.92
C GLY A 45 -6.54 -17.57 9.80
N ALA A 46 -7.77 -17.58 9.32
CA ALA A 46 -8.22 -16.65 8.30
C ALA A 46 -8.38 -15.22 8.84
N ALA A 47 -7.80 -14.25 8.13
CA ALA A 47 -7.99 -12.83 8.42
C ALA A 47 -9.22 -12.30 7.69
N ALA A 48 -9.98 -11.43 8.36
CA ALA A 48 -11.16 -10.77 7.80
C ALA A 48 -11.24 -9.30 8.25
N THR A 49 -11.78 -8.45 7.38
CA THR A 49 -11.96 -7.03 7.65
C THR A 49 -13.42 -6.64 7.48
N VAL A 50 -13.97 -5.99 8.50
CA VAL A 50 -15.38 -5.56 8.53
C VAL A 50 -15.49 -4.13 9.05
N ASP A 51 -16.67 -3.52 8.91
CA ASP A 51 -16.97 -2.25 9.58
C ASP A 51 -16.82 -2.37 11.09
N SER A 52 -16.41 -1.28 11.74
CA SER A 52 -16.11 -1.27 13.18
C SER A 52 -17.33 -1.25 14.09
N TYR A 53 -18.54 -0.95 13.60
CA TYR A 53 -19.70 -0.72 14.42
C TYR A 53 -20.79 -1.77 14.24
N CYS A 54 -21.21 -2.36 15.35
CA CYS A 54 -22.29 -3.36 15.39
C CYS A 54 -23.61 -2.75 14.89
N PRO A 55 -24.25 -3.35 13.86
CA PRO A 55 -25.50 -2.82 13.28
C PRO A 55 -26.72 -2.93 14.19
N HIS A 56 -26.59 -3.58 15.36
CA HIS A 56 -27.67 -3.64 16.36
C HIS A 56 -27.93 -2.26 16.99
N LEU A 57 -26.96 -1.76 17.78
CA LEU A 57 -27.07 -0.49 18.50
C LEU A 57 -25.75 0.33 18.49
N GLY A 58 -24.90 0.14 17.49
CA GLY A 58 -23.73 0.98 17.26
C GLY A 58 -22.54 0.76 18.20
N ALA A 59 -22.47 -0.37 18.92
CA ALA A 59 -21.31 -0.65 19.75
C ALA A 59 -20.08 -0.92 18.90
N HIS A 60 -18.93 -0.37 19.31
CA HIS A 60 -17.67 -0.58 18.59
C HIS A 60 -17.14 -2.00 18.80
N LEU A 61 -17.12 -2.81 17.74
CA LEU A 61 -16.72 -4.23 17.74
C LEU A 61 -15.25 -4.43 18.16
N GLY A 62 -14.39 -3.45 17.98
CA GLY A 62 -13.00 -3.48 18.44
C GLY A 62 -12.82 -3.44 19.97
N ARG A 63 -13.90 -3.45 20.75
CA ARG A 63 -13.92 -3.75 22.20
C ARG A 63 -14.46 -5.15 22.49
N GLY A 64 -14.83 -5.89 21.45
CA GLY A 64 -15.33 -7.25 21.53
C GLY A 64 -14.20 -8.28 21.62
N ARG A 65 -14.49 -9.47 21.17
CA ARG A 65 -13.54 -10.59 21.13
C ARG A 65 -13.79 -11.47 19.92
N VAL A 66 -12.81 -12.24 19.55
CA VAL A 66 -12.94 -13.31 18.56
C VAL A 66 -13.31 -14.61 19.28
N VAL A 67 -14.24 -15.39 18.72
CA VAL A 67 -14.64 -16.72 19.20
C VAL A 67 -14.85 -17.61 17.98
N GLY A 68 -14.07 -18.66 17.85
CA GLY A 68 -13.98 -19.39 16.59
C GLY A 68 -13.55 -18.48 15.45
N ASP A 69 -14.34 -18.40 14.39
CA ASP A 69 -14.10 -17.50 13.26
C ASP A 69 -15.06 -16.30 13.24
N HIS A 70 -15.65 -15.97 14.41
CA HIS A 70 -16.60 -14.88 14.53
C HIS A 70 -16.09 -13.75 15.41
N ILE A 71 -16.46 -12.51 15.05
CA ILE A 71 -16.32 -11.35 15.94
C ILE A 71 -17.57 -11.24 16.82
N VAL A 72 -17.40 -11.15 18.14
CA VAL A 72 -18.47 -11.06 19.13
C VAL A 72 -18.58 -9.65 19.65
N CYS A 73 -19.75 -9.04 19.48
CA CYS A 73 -20.07 -7.69 19.94
C CYS A 73 -19.97 -7.58 21.48
N PRO A 74 -19.29 -6.56 22.02
CA PRO A 74 -19.11 -6.43 23.48
C PRO A 74 -20.39 -6.07 24.22
N PHE A 75 -21.43 -5.58 23.51
CA PHE A 75 -22.63 -5.06 24.15
C PHE A 75 -23.67 -6.16 24.39
N HIS A 76 -24.09 -6.90 23.35
CA HIS A 76 -25.13 -7.92 23.46
C HIS A 76 -24.71 -9.29 22.92
N ALA A 77 -23.41 -9.48 22.74
CA ALA A 77 -22.79 -10.72 22.26
C ALA A 77 -23.36 -11.24 20.91
N TRP A 78 -23.80 -10.35 20.01
CA TRP A 78 -24.08 -10.71 18.63
C TRP A 78 -22.80 -11.16 17.95
N GLU A 79 -22.88 -12.27 17.22
CA GLU A 79 -21.72 -12.87 16.53
C GLU A 79 -21.84 -12.63 15.03
N PHE A 80 -20.76 -12.14 14.42
CA PHE A 80 -20.67 -11.89 12.98
C PHE A 80 -19.52 -12.68 12.35
N THR A 81 -19.77 -13.25 11.17
CA THR A 81 -18.73 -13.90 10.38
C THR A 81 -17.78 -12.90 9.75
N GLY A 82 -16.66 -13.38 9.17
CA GLY A 82 -15.75 -12.55 8.37
C GLY A 82 -16.37 -12.01 7.08
N ALA A 83 -17.49 -12.57 6.63
CA ALA A 83 -18.29 -12.05 5.52
C ALA A 83 -19.33 -10.99 5.95
N GLY A 84 -19.37 -10.64 7.24
CA GLY A 84 -20.31 -9.67 7.80
C GLY A 84 -21.72 -10.22 8.09
N GLU A 85 -21.92 -11.51 7.91
CA GLU A 85 -23.19 -12.17 8.18
C GLU A 85 -23.44 -12.29 9.69
N LEU A 86 -24.69 -12.15 10.11
CA LEU A 86 -25.10 -12.37 11.50
C LEU A 86 -25.19 -13.88 11.75
N ALA A 87 -24.22 -14.43 12.50
CA ALA A 87 -24.15 -15.85 12.80
C ALA A 87 -25.02 -16.26 14.00
N LYS A 88 -25.11 -15.40 15.05
CA LYS A 88 -25.82 -15.77 16.28
C LYS A 88 -26.27 -14.56 17.08
N ILE A 89 -27.43 -14.67 17.69
CA ILE A 89 -27.95 -13.82 18.76
C ILE A 89 -28.18 -14.71 19.99
N PRO A 90 -27.39 -14.62 21.07
CA PRO A 90 -27.40 -15.62 22.14
C PRO A 90 -28.70 -15.67 22.97
N TYR A 91 -29.53 -14.67 22.90
CA TYR A 91 -30.80 -14.55 23.67
C TYR A 91 -32.05 -14.56 22.78
N CYS A 92 -31.91 -14.85 21.48
CA CYS A 92 -33.01 -14.88 20.54
C CYS A 92 -32.97 -16.14 19.67
N GLU A 93 -34.07 -16.89 19.68
CA GLU A 93 -34.19 -18.11 18.87
C GLU A 93 -34.42 -17.82 17.38
N LYS A 94 -34.96 -16.62 17.08
CA LYS A 94 -35.31 -16.24 15.71
C LYS A 94 -34.48 -15.05 15.24
N MET A 95 -33.79 -15.21 14.12
CA MET A 95 -33.06 -14.12 13.48
C MET A 95 -34.02 -13.01 13.00
N PRO A 96 -33.59 -11.75 13.03
CA PRO A 96 -34.31 -10.68 12.34
C PRO A 96 -34.39 -10.95 10.85
N SER A 97 -35.55 -10.77 10.23
CA SER A 97 -35.78 -11.10 8.81
C SER A 97 -34.88 -10.32 7.85
N ARG A 98 -34.40 -9.16 8.25
CA ARG A 98 -33.43 -8.39 7.45
C ARG A 98 -32.06 -9.10 7.42
N ALA A 99 -31.62 -9.62 8.55
CA ALA A 99 -30.33 -10.31 8.66
C ALA A 99 -30.33 -11.68 7.96
N GLU A 100 -31.52 -12.26 7.67
CA GLU A 100 -31.64 -13.50 6.87
C GLU A 100 -31.44 -13.26 5.37
N LYS A 101 -31.54 -12.01 4.89
CA LYS A 101 -31.50 -11.69 3.45
C LYS A 101 -30.19 -11.06 3.01
N GLU A 102 -29.51 -10.36 3.88
CA GLU A 102 -28.28 -9.62 3.57
C GLU A 102 -27.35 -9.60 4.79
N ALA A 103 -26.06 -9.56 4.54
CA ALA A 103 -25.07 -9.37 5.60
C ALA A 103 -25.23 -7.97 6.20
N PRO A 104 -25.59 -7.85 7.51
CA PRO A 104 -25.87 -6.55 8.13
C PRO A 104 -24.63 -5.73 8.45
N LEU A 105 -23.44 -6.36 8.39
CA LEU A 105 -22.15 -5.74 8.61
C LEU A 105 -21.35 -5.77 7.30
N ARG A 106 -20.91 -4.61 6.83
CA ARG A 106 -20.09 -4.56 5.60
C ARG A 106 -18.77 -5.28 5.84
N ALA A 107 -18.42 -6.19 4.92
CA ALA A 107 -17.13 -6.86 4.87
C ALA A 107 -16.32 -6.35 3.67
N TYR A 108 -15.01 -6.37 3.81
CA TYR A 108 -14.06 -5.96 2.78
C TYR A 108 -13.27 -7.18 2.30
N PRO A 109 -13.14 -7.42 1.00
CA PRO A 109 -12.26 -8.48 0.51
C PRO A 109 -10.88 -8.34 1.15
N THR A 110 -10.44 -9.40 1.79
CA THR A 110 -9.20 -9.43 2.58
C THR A 110 -8.35 -10.60 2.09
N VAL A 111 -7.06 -10.35 1.84
CA VAL A 111 -6.10 -11.34 1.37
C VAL A 111 -4.82 -11.21 2.18
N GLU A 112 -4.26 -12.34 2.61
CA GLU A 112 -2.95 -12.40 3.24
C GLU A 112 -1.93 -13.00 2.26
N ARG A 113 -0.93 -12.19 1.89
CA ARG A 113 0.17 -12.56 0.98
C ARG A 113 1.42 -11.77 1.32
N ASN A 114 2.59 -12.31 0.96
CA ASN A 114 3.87 -11.61 1.11
C ASN A 114 4.13 -11.09 2.53
N ASN A 115 3.66 -11.81 3.56
CA ASN A 115 3.70 -11.43 4.98
C ASN A 115 2.93 -10.14 5.31
N MET A 116 1.97 -9.77 4.46
CA MET A 116 1.10 -8.61 4.62
C MET A 116 -0.38 -9.02 4.53
N ILE A 117 -1.23 -8.29 5.22
CA ILE A 117 -2.69 -8.37 5.08
C ILE A 117 -3.13 -7.19 4.22
N TYR A 118 -3.83 -7.50 3.13
CA TYR A 118 -4.37 -6.54 2.18
C TYR A 118 -5.88 -6.49 2.28
N VAL A 119 -6.40 -5.27 2.12
CA VAL A 119 -7.84 -5.00 2.01
C VAL A 119 -8.10 -4.37 0.65
N TRP A 120 -9.12 -4.87 -0.04
CA TRP A 120 -9.64 -4.22 -1.22
C TRP A 120 -10.58 -3.09 -0.83
N TYR A 121 -10.26 -1.90 -1.28
CA TYR A 121 -11.13 -0.73 -1.14
C TYR A 121 -11.67 -0.32 -2.51
N HIS A 122 -12.99 -0.13 -2.59
CA HIS A 122 -13.67 0.52 -3.71
C HIS A 122 -14.80 1.38 -3.15
N PRO A 123 -14.93 2.68 -3.53
CA PRO A 123 -15.93 3.57 -2.93
C PRO A 123 -17.37 3.13 -3.19
N GLN A 124 -17.66 2.49 -4.34
CA GLN A 124 -18.98 1.93 -4.65
C GLN A 124 -19.11 0.44 -4.25
N GLY A 125 -18.11 -0.16 -3.59
CA GLY A 125 -18.17 -1.57 -3.18
C GLY A 125 -18.02 -2.58 -4.32
N GLU A 126 -17.48 -2.18 -5.47
CA GLU A 126 -17.18 -3.10 -6.57
C GLU A 126 -16.15 -4.16 -6.13
N PRO A 127 -16.29 -5.41 -6.61
CA PRO A 127 -15.39 -6.49 -6.25
C PRO A 127 -13.97 -6.27 -6.78
N PRO A 128 -12.96 -7.01 -6.25
CA PRO A 128 -11.60 -6.94 -6.75
C PRO A 128 -11.51 -7.21 -8.25
N ALA A 129 -10.86 -6.29 -8.96
CA ALA A 129 -10.67 -6.36 -10.41
C ALA A 129 -9.31 -6.97 -10.80
N TRP A 130 -8.45 -7.29 -9.82
CA TRP A 130 -7.17 -7.99 -9.97
C TRP A 130 -6.76 -8.62 -8.63
N ASP A 131 -5.82 -9.55 -8.67
CA ASP A 131 -5.25 -10.20 -7.50
C ASP A 131 -3.99 -9.49 -7.00
N VAL A 132 -3.66 -9.67 -5.72
CA VAL A 132 -2.34 -9.31 -5.17
C VAL A 132 -1.29 -10.27 -5.74
N GLU A 133 -0.21 -9.72 -6.28
CA GLU A 133 0.92 -10.49 -6.81
C GLU A 133 1.62 -11.29 -5.69
N VAL A 134 2.05 -12.51 -6.00
CA VAL A 134 2.88 -13.33 -5.09
C VAL A 134 4.34 -13.01 -5.37
N LEU A 135 5.06 -12.57 -4.35
CA LEU A 135 6.47 -12.18 -4.43
C LEU A 135 7.34 -13.23 -3.76
N PRO A 136 8.12 -14.03 -4.53
CA PRO A 136 8.97 -15.09 -3.97
C PRO A 136 9.97 -14.57 -2.93
N GLN A 137 10.41 -13.32 -3.05
CA GLN A 137 11.33 -12.67 -2.13
C GLN A 137 10.76 -12.48 -0.72
N ALA A 138 9.43 -12.43 -0.59
CA ALA A 138 8.74 -12.31 0.70
C ALA A 138 8.38 -13.68 1.30
N GLY A 139 8.61 -14.78 0.57
CA GLY A 139 8.36 -16.14 1.03
C GLY A 139 9.55 -16.74 1.80
N GLU A 140 9.43 -18.04 2.09
CA GLU A 140 10.55 -18.83 2.59
C GLU A 140 11.57 -19.09 1.47
N GLY A 141 12.86 -19.12 1.79
CA GLY A 141 13.88 -19.42 0.80
C GLY A 141 15.16 -18.58 0.94
N GLU A 142 15.67 -18.09 -0.18
CA GLU A 142 16.95 -17.36 -0.24
C GLU A 142 16.90 -15.95 0.37
N TRP A 143 15.71 -15.39 0.55
CA TRP A 143 15.52 -14.05 1.07
C TRP A 143 15.09 -14.09 2.53
N ALA A 144 15.37 -13.02 3.27
CA ALA A 144 14.86 -12.84 4.61
C ALA A 144 14.57 -11.37 4.87
N GLN A 145 13.48 -11.11 5.59
CA GLN A 145 13.13 -9.77 6.01
C GLN A 145 14.22 -9.21 6.92
N ALA A 146 14.72 -8.05 6.58
CA ALA A 146 15.82 -7.39 7.27
C ALA A 146 15.36 -6.22 8.13
N GLN A 147 14.44 -5.40 7.62
CA GLN A 147 13.97 -4.20 8.28
C GLN A 147 12.56 -3.80 7.82
N ARG A 148 11.80 -3.16 8.71
CA ARG A 148 10.54 -2.46 8.42
C ARG A 148 10.67 -1.02 8.85
N THR A 149 10.05 -0.11 8.11
CA THR A 149 9.94 1.31 8.49
C THR A 149 8.61 1.84 7.98
N GLU A 150 7.94 2.65 8.79
CA GLU A 150 6.61 3.18 8.50
C GLU A 150 6.54 4.67 8.81
N TRP A 151 5.71 5.38 8.05
CA TRP A 151 5.45 6.81 8.20
C TRP A 151 3.99 7.14 7.93
N GLU A 152 3.46 8.10 8.66
CA GLU A 152 2.27 8.83 8.25
C GLU A 152 2.75 10.12 7.54
N VAL A 153 2.32 10.30 6.30
CA VAL A 153 2.74 11.43 5.46
C VAL A 153 1.51 12.22 5.05
N LYS A 154 1.56 13.54 5.23
CA LYS A 154 0.47 14.45 4.85
C LYS A 154 0.42 14.67 3.34
N THR A 155 0.09 13.63 2.61
CA THR A 155 -0.06 13.62 1.16
C THR A 155 -0.90 12.44 0.70
N ILE A 156 -1.23 12.37 -0.58
CA ILE A 156 -2.00 11.29 -1.19
C ILE A 156 -1.08 10.28 -1.87
N PRO A 157 -1.49 9.01 -2.06
CA PRO A 157 -0.68 7.98 -2.72
C PRO A 157 -0.17 8.39 -4.11
N GLN A 158 -0.98 9.11 -4.90
CA GLN A 158 -0.57 9.58 -6.22
C GLN A 158 0.71 10.43 -6.17
N GLU A 159 0.81 11.35 -5.20
CA GLU A 159 1.97 12.25 -5.09
C GLU A 159 3.24 11.49 -4.69
N LEU A 160 3.11 10.48 -3.81
CA LEU A 160 4.22 9.59 -3.45
C LEU A 160 4.69 8.76 -4.64
N MET A 161 3.75 8.24 -5.43
CA MET A 161 4.07 7.42 -6.60
C MET A 161 4.56 8.24 -7.81
N GLU A 162 4.22 9.53 -7.90
CA GLU A 162 4.70 10.42 -8.96
C GLU A 162 6.23 10.53 -8.95
N ASN A 163 6.86 10.34 -7.79
CA ASN A 163 8.33 10.32 -7.66
C ASN A 163 9.02 9.32 -8.60
N VAL A 164 8.39 8.18 -8.88
CA VAL A 164 8.93 7.19 -9.82
C VAL A 164 9.03 7.77 -11.24
N ALA A 165 8.17 8.73 -11.58
CA ALA A 165 8.15 9.39 -12.88
C ALA A 165 9.03 10.65 -12.95
N ASP A 166 9.65 11.08 -11.85
CA ASP A 166 10.49 12.26 -11.75
C ASP A 166 11.96 11.91 -11.52
N PRO A 167 12.79 11.78 -12.56
CA PRO A 167 14.22 11.50 -12.36
C PRO A 167 15.03 12.73 -11.89
N VAL A 168 14.50 13.95 -12.07
CA VAL A 168 15.27 15.19 -11.83
C VAL A 168 15.46 15.46 -10.35
N HIS A 169 14.50 15.09 -9.49
CA HIS A 169 14.62 15.28 -8.04
C HIS A 169 15.85 14.57 -7.45
N PHE A 170 16.30 13.45 -8.05
CA PHE A 170 17.50 12.74 -7.58
C PHE A 170 18.75 13.63 -7.60
N LEU A 171 18.85 14.56 -8.56
CA LEU A 171 20.00 15.51 -8.61
C LEU A 171 19.93 16.55 -7.49
N TYR A 172 18.74 17.10 -7.25
CA TYR A 172 18.58 18.30 -6.44
C TYR A 172 18.17 18.00 -5.01
N VAL A 173 17.41 16.94 -4.77
CA VAL A 173 16.99 16.51 -3.43
C VAL A 173 18.02 15.55 -2.84
N HIS A 174 18.41 14.51 -3.60
CA HIS A 174 19.31 13.45 -3.10
C HIS A 174 20.78 13.66 -3.49
N GLY A 175 21.09 14.71 -4.24
CA GLY A 175 22.47 15.08 -4.57
C GLY A 175 23.23 14.07 -5.44
N THR A 176 22.50 13.31 -6.29
CA THR A 176 23.18 12.40 -7.26
C THR A 176 24.03 13.18 -8.24
N LYS A 177 25.11 12.58 -8.75
CA LYS A 177 26.05 13.27 -9.67
C LYS A 177 25.55 13.35 -11.11
N THR A 178 24.66 12.46 -11.48
CA THR A 178 24.13 12.33 -12.85
C THR A 178 22.62 12.16 -12.79
N LEU A 179 21.94 12.65 -13.81
CA LEU A 179 20.51 12.40 -14.00
C LEU A 179 20.32 10.91 -14.32
N PRO A 180 19.51 10.16 -13.55
CA PRO A 180 19.23 8.77 -13.88
C PRO A 180 18.51 8.66 -15.23
N GLU A 181 18.96 7.76 -16.09
CA GLU A 181 18.24 7.38 -17.30
C GLU A 181 17.27 6.25 -16.93
N ALA A 182 16.02 6.60 -16.63
CA ALA A 182 14.98 5.64 -16.31
C ALA A 182 13.90 5.66 -17.39
N THR A 183 13.54 4.47 -17.88
CA THR A 183 12.38 4.29 -18.75
C THR A 183 11.27 3.62 -17.94
N ILE A 184 10.14 4.31 -17.79
CA ILE A 184 8.98 3.75 -17.12
C ILE A 184 7.94 3.38 -18.16
N ASN A 185 7.50 2.13 -18.10
CA ASN A 185 6.43 1.59 -18.92
C ASN A 185 5.18 1.41 -18.06
N TYR A 186 4.06 1.89 -18.57
CA TYR A 186 2.73 1.73 -17.98
C TYR A 186 1.92 0.84 -18.90
N GLU A 187 1.43 -0.29 -18.39
CA GLU A 187 0.61 -1.23 -19.14
C GLU A 187 -0.57 -1.70 -18.28
N GLY A 188 -1.79 -1.44 -18.75
CA GLY A 188 -2.98 -1.73 -17.97
C GLY A 188 -2.90 -1.08 -16.57
N ARG A 189 -3.00 -1.90 -15.52
CA ARG A 189 -2.89 -1.45 -14.12
C ARG A 189 -1.47 -1.53 -13.56
N GLY A 190 -0.50 -1.99 -14.35
CA GLY A 190 0.88 -2.16 -13.94
C GLY A 190 1.80 -1.04 -14.42
N TYR A 191 2.93 -0.93 -13.75
CA TYR A 191 4.07 -0.13 -14.19
C TYR A 191 5.36 -0.90 -13.96
N TYR A 192 6.34 -0.66 -14.82
CA TYR A 192 7.65 -1.28 -14.75
C TYR A 192 8.72 -0.29 -15.18
N SER A 193 9.81 -0.27 -14.43
CA SER A 193 11.02 0.49 -14.77
C SER A 193 12.26 -0.35 -14.50
N ARG A 194 13.25 -0.19 -15.36
CA ARG A 194 14.58 -0.74 -15.14
C ARG A 194 15.62 0.30 -15.52
N GLN A 195 16.61 0.47 -14.68
CA GLN A 195 17.74 1.36 -14.92
C GLN A 195 19.06 0.71 -14.50
N ASN A 196 20.14 1.05 -15.18
CA ASN A 196 21.49 0.66 -14.76
C ASN A 196 21.91 1.55 -13.58
N ALA A 197 22.52 0.94 -12.57
CA ALA A 197 22.97 1.61 -11.35
C ALA A 197 24.38 1.10 -11.00
N ASP A 198 25.37 1.50 -11.79
CA ASP A 198 26.76 1.10 -11.59
C ASP A 198 27.30 1.60 -10.26
N MET A 199 27.82 0.67 -9.46
CA MET A 199 28.32 0.92 -8.12
C MET A 199 29.85 1.10 -8.14
N LYS A 200 30.33 2.24 -7.67
CA LYS A 200 31.78 2.49 -7.51
C LYS A 200 32.29 1.85 -6.23
N THR A 201 33.29 0.99 -6.35
CA THR A 201 33.96 0.34 -5.23
C THR A 201 35.45 0.66 -5.23
N PRO A 202 36.18 0.42 -4.13
CA PRO A 202 37.65 0.55 -4.11
C PRO A 202 38.35 -0.37 -5.11
N LYS A 203 37.67 -1.43 -5.59
CA LYS A 203 38.20 -2.40 -6.55
C LYS A 203 37.80 -2.13 -8.01
N GLY A 204 37.04 -1.04 -8.26
CA GLY A 204 36.52 -0.69 -9.58
C GLY A 204 35.00 -0.51 -9.60
N ILE A 205 34.43 -0.42 -10.80
CA ILE A 205 32.99 -0.30 -11.02
C ILE A 205 32.41 -1.71 -11.08
N VAL A 206 31.36 -1.94 -10.29
CA VAL A 206 30.54 -3.16 -10.34
C VAL A 206 29.21 -2.80 -11.00
N PRO A 207 28.86 -3.46 -12.11
CA PRO A 207 27.56 -3.25 -12.73
C PRO A 207 26.42 -3.58 -11.75
N GLY A 208 25.42 -2.72 -11.72
CA GLY A 208 24.21 -2.90 -10.93
C GLY A 208 22.98 -2.50 -11.70
N SER A 209 21.80 -2.83 -11.16
CA SER A 209 20.52 -2.40 -11.70
C SER A 209 19.51 -2.11 -10.59
N ILE A 210 18.55 -1.24 -10.91
CA ILE A 210 17.36 -1.01 -10.11
C ILE A 210 16.18 -1.37 -10.98
N GLU A 211 15.38 -2.33 -10.52
CA GLU A 211 14.14 -2.74 -11.16
C GLU A 211 12.98 -2.38 -10.25
N ILE A 212 11.97 -1.70 -10.79
CA ILE A 212 10.78 -1.26 -10.06
C ILE A 212 9.56 -1.82 -10.78
N GLN A 213 8.67 -2.44 -10.03
CA GLN A 213 7.40 -2.90 -10.56
C GLN A 213 6.30 -2.72 -9.54
N GLY A 214 5.09 -2.39 -10.02
CA GLY A 214 3.90 -2.35 -9.19
C GLY A 214 2.63 -2.53 -9.99
N THR A 215 1.55 -2.80 -9.27
CA THR A 215 0.20 -2.98 -9.82
C THR A 215 -0.80 -2.25 -8.95
N GLY A 216 -1.64 -1.42 -9.55
CA GLY A 216 -2.63 -0.63 -8.83
C GLY A 216 -2.12 0.74 -8.37
N PRO A 217 -2.91 1.44 -7.53
CA PRO A 217 -2.61 2.80 -7.06
C PRO A 217 -1.66 2.84 -5.86
N VAL A 218 -1.07 1.73 -5.52
CA VAL A 218 -0.15 1.54 -4.39
C VAL A 218 1.29 1.54 -4.88
N GLY A 219 2.23 1.57 -3.98
CA GLY A 219 3.62 1.25 -4.27
C GLY A 219 3.76 -0.12 -4.91
N GLY A 220 4.95 -0.62 -4.97
CA GLY A 220 5.26 -1.90 -5.57
C GLY A 220 6.48 -2.51 -4.91
N TRP A 221 7.31 -3.15 -5.71
CA TRP A 221 8.59 -3.64 -5.25
C TRP A 221 9.74 -3.02 -6.06
N THR A 222 10.89 -2.96 -5.42
CA THR A 222 12.15 -2.52 -6.01
C THR A 222 13.21 -3.55 -5.72
N LEU A 223 13.89 -4.04 -6.76
CA LEU A 223 15.05 -4.91 -6.65
C LEU A 223 16.31 -4.11 -6.99
N PHE A 224 17.20 -3.97 -6.03
CA PHE A 224 18.53 -3.44 -6.19
C PHE A 224 19.48 -4.61 -6.38
N SER A 225 20.15 -4.69 -7.56
CA SER A 225 21.08 -5.75 -7.88
C SER A 225 22.48 -5.19 -8.12
N GLY A 226 23.52 -5.97 -7.81
CA GLY A 226 24.93 -5.59 -8.02
C GLY A 226 25.86 -6.20 -7.00
N ILE A 227 26.44 -5.38 -6.10
CA ILE A 227 27.35 -5.88 -5.06
C ILE A 227 26.61 -6.78 -4.06
N CYS A 228 25.36 -6.45 -3.77
CA CYS A 228 24.45 -7.26 -2.98
C CYS A 228 23.02 -7.02 -3.48
N ASP A 229 22.21 -8.07 -3.43
CA ASP A 229 20.81 -7.96 -3.80
C ASP A 229 19.99 -7.53 -2.58
N THR A 230 19.25 -6.43 -2.75
CA THR A 230 18.33 -5.89 -1.74
C THR A 230 16.96 -5.73 -2.37
N PHE A 231 15.94 -6.25 -1.73
CA PHE A 231 14.56 -6.17 -2.21
C PHE A 231 13.73 -5.33 -1.26
N LEU A 232 12.98 -4.37 -1.80
CA LEU A 232 12.08 -3.49 -1.07
C LEU A 232 10.66 -3.73 -1.56
N MET A 233 9.74 -3.98 -0.64
CA MET A 233 8.30 -3.76 -0.87
C MET A 233 7.92 -2.40 -0.27
N SER A 234 7.23 -1.59 -1.06
CA SER A 234 6.71 -0.28 -0.66
C SER A 234 5.19 -0.23 -0.80
N PHE A 235 4.51 0.30 0.21
CA PHE A 235 3.05 0.36 0.25
C PHE A 235 2.57 1.75 0.64
N THR A 236 1.64 2.28 -0.13
CA THR A 236 0.96 3.56 0.13
C THR A 236 -0.50 3.27 0.44
N THR A 237 -0.89 3.34 1.71
CA THR A 237 -2.27 3.08 2.14
C THR A 237 -2.93 4.39 2.56
N PRO A 238 -4.00 4.86 1.90
CA PRO A 238 -4.69 6.08 2.29
C PRO A 238 -5.27 5.96 3.71
N ILE A 239 -4.92 6.87 4.60
CA ILE A 239 -5.59 7.04 5.89
C ILE A 239 -6.91 7.76 5.64
N ASP A 240 -6.85 8.86 4.92
CA ASP A 240 -7.97 9.67 4.46
C ASP A 240 -7.64 10.35 3.12
N GLU A 241 -8.36 11.43 2.76
CA GLU A 241 -8.18 12.18 1.52
C GLU A 241 -6.89 13.03 1.48
N ASP A 242 -6.21 13.23 2.61
CA ASP A 242 -5.04 14.11 2.73
C ASP A 242 -3.81 13.42 3.35
N ASN A 243 -3.98 12.21 3.91
CA ASN A 243 -2.94 11.51 4.64
C ASN A 243 -2.77 10.07 4.14
N THR A 244 -1.53 9.64 4.03
CA THR A 244 -1.15 8.29 3.58
C THR A 244 -0.23 7.62 4.61
N HIS A 245 -0.51 6.37 4.92
CA HIS A 245 0.41 5.51 5.63
C HIS A 245 1.36 4.85 4.63
N MET A 246 2.64 5.16 4.74
CA MET A 246 3.70 4.60 3.92
C MET A 246 4.42 3.50 4.69
N ARG A 247 4.63 2.33 4.06
CA ARG A 247 5.40 1.22 4.64
C ARG A 247 6.49 0.78 3.70
N PHE A 248 7.68 0.57 4.24
CA PHE A 248 8.79 -0.10 3.60
C PHE A 248 9.10 -1.42 4.30
N VAL A 249 9.25 -2.49 3.54
CA VAL A 249 9.68 -3.79 4.02
C VAL A 249 10.88 -4.23 3.19
N PHE A 250 12.04 -4.28 3.83
CA PHE A 250 13.30 -4.63 3.19
C PHE A 250 13.64 -6.09 3.40
N TYR A 251 14.08 -6.73 2.34
CA TYR A 251 14.60 -8.09 2.34
C TYR A 251 16.04 -8.10 1.84
N LYS A 252 16.86 -8.96 2.44
CA LYS A 252 18.21 -9.25 2.00
C LYS A 252 18.30 -10.70 1.55
N LYS A 253 19.14 -10.95 0.55
CA LYS A 253 19.47 -12.31 0.17
C LYS A 253 20.35 -12.94 1.24
N LYS A 254 20.02 -14.15 1.69
CA LYS A 254 20.82 -14.94 2.64
C LYS A 254 22.14 -15.33 2.03
N VAL A 255 23.19 -15.32 2.84
CA VAL A 255 24.52 -15.84 2.48
C VAL A 255 24.81 -17.00 3.44
N ASN A 256 25.05 -18.18 2.88
CA ASN A 256 25.22 -19.42 3.64
C ASN A 256 24.06 -19.71 4.65
N GLY A 257 22.84 -19.35 4.26
CA GLY A 257 21.65 -19.54 5.09
C GLY A 257 21.38 -18.46 6.15
N GLU A 258 22.29 -17.51 6.34
CA GLU A 258 22.15 -16.43 7.33
C GLU A 258 21.87 -15.07 6.68
N ILE A 259 21.19 -14.19 7.43
CA ILE A 259 20.98 -12.80 7.01
C ILE A 259 22.28 -12.02 7.23
N PRO A 260 22.89 -11.43 6.17
CA PRO A 260 24.07 -10.61 6.33
C PRO A 260 23.82 -9.41 7.26
N LYS A 261 24.69 -9.20 8.25
CA LYS A 261 24.66 -8.04 9.13
C LYS A 261 25.74 -7.05 8.73
N GLY A 262 25.36 -5.78 8.63
CA GLY A 262 26.26 -4.72 8.17
C GLY A 262 26.51 -4.79 6.66
N GLY A 263 27.47 -3.98 6.18
CA GLY A 263 27.90 -3.97 4.78
C GLY A 263 27.03 -3.15 3.84
N VAL A 264 27.13 -3.46 2.54
CA VAL A 264 26.54 -2.64 1.47
C VAL A 264 25.01 -2.68 1.50
N ALA A 265 24.39 -3.83 1.81
CA ALA A 265 22.93 -3.94 1.86
C ALA A 265 22.32 -3.02 2.95
N ASP A 266 22.94 -2.96 4.14
CA ASP A 266 22.48 -2.07 5.20
C ASP A 266 22.70 -0.60 4.85
N ALA A 267 23.79 -0.29 4.14
CA ALA A 267 24.02 1.07 3.63
C ALA A 267 22.98 1.48 2.58
N ILE A 268 22.59 0.57 1.67
CA ILE A 268 21.50 0.82 0.70
C ILE A 268 20.18 1.07 1.42
N ILE A 269 19.81 0.23 2.39
CA ILE A 269 18.57 0.39 3.18
C ILE A 269 18.57 1.75 3.90
N ALA A 270 19.67 2.09 4.57
CA ALA A 270 19.79 3.36 5.28
C ALA A 270 19.70 4.57 4.33
N ASP A 271 20.29 4.48 3.13
CA ASP A 271 20.24 5.53 2.13
C ASP A 271 18.82 5.72 1.56
N ILE A 272 18.09 4.63 1.28
CA ILE A 272 16.71 4.70 0.81
C ILE A 272 15.80 5.36 1.87
N ILE A 273 15.96 4.99 3.15
CA ILE A 273 15.21 5.61 4.24
C ILE A 273 15.54 7.09 4.36
N LYS A 274 16.84 7.46 4.25
CA LYS A 274 17.29 8.85 4.25
C LYS A 274 16.67 9.63 3.09
N GLN A 275 16.67 9.09 1.88
CA GLN A 275 16.08 9.73 0.70
C GLN A 275 14.57 9.97 0.91
N PHE A 276 13.85 9.02 1.49
CA PHE A 276 12.44 9.21 1.83
C PHE A 276 12.23 10.39 2.81
N GLU A 277 13.07 10.52 3.83
CA GLU A 277 13.00 11.62 4.79
C GLU A 277 13.40 12.99 4.17
N GLU A 278 14.23 13.00 3.12
CA GLU A 278 14.55 14.18 2.35
C GLU A 278 13.38 14.64 1.46
N ASP A 279 12.63 13.70 0.88
CA ASP A 279 11.45 13.97 0.05
C ASP A 279 10.22 14.38 0.87
N ARG A 280 10.07 13.82 2.07
CA ARG A 280 8.88 13.95 2.91
C ARG A 280 8.41 15.40 3.12
N PRO A 281 9.27 16.37 3.48
CA PRO A 281 8.85 17.78 3.66
C PRO A 281 8.26 18.37 2.37
N ILE A 282 8.78 17.96 1.20
CA ILE A 282 8.29 18.43 -0.10
C ILE A 282 6.88 17.90 -0.34
N TRP A 283 6.64 16.58 -0.13
CA TRP A 283 5.31 16.00 -0.28
C TRP A 283 4.30 16.59 0.70
N GLU A 284 4.70 16.86 1.93
CA GLU A 284 3.82 17.40 2.97
C GLU A 284 3.41 18.86 2.74
N GLU A 285 4.14 19.60 1.91
CA GLU A 285 3.89 21.02 1.64
C GLU A 285 3.44 21.31 0.21
N LYS A 286 3.74 20.43 -0.78
CA LYS A 286 3.28 20.63 -2.17
C LYS A 286 1.77 20.47 -2.29
N CYS A 287 1.19 21.09 -3.32
CA CYS A 287 -0.20 20.88 -3.74
C CYS A 287 -0.24 20.32 -5.17
N PHE A 288 -1.35 19.68 -5.52
CA PHE A 288 -1.57 19.22 -6.88
C PHE A 288 -1.77 20.42 -7.81
N TRP A 289 -0.98 20.49 -8.88
CA TRP A 289 -1.12 21.48 -9.94
C TRP A 289 -1.68 20.80 -11.18
N PRO A 290 -2.93 21.13 -11.61
CA PRO A 290 -3.60 20.40 -12.71
C PRO A 290 -2.87 20.51 -14.05
N GLN A 291 -2.22 21.64 -14.32
CA GLN A 291 -1.49 21.91 -15.56
C GLN A 291 -0.03 22.27 -15.21
N PRO A 292 0.80 21.26 -14.85
CA PRO A 292 2.17 21.53 -14.47
C PRO A 292 2.98 22.03 -15.66
N LEU A 293 3.83 23.01 -15.43
CA LEU A 293 4.83 23.42 -16.41
C LEU A 293 5.97 22.42 -16.38
N VAL A 294 6.05 21.59 -17.39
CA VAL A 294 7.07 20.52 -17.50
C VAL A 294 8.03 20.80 -18.65
N CYS A 295 9.29 20.45 -18.48
CA CYS A 295 10.30 20.51 -19.53
C CYS A 295 10.70 19.10 -20.00
N ALA A 296 11.46 19.01 -21.08
CA ALA A 296 11.81 17.74 -21.71
C ALA A 296 12.59 16.76 -20.81
N LYS A 297 13.16 17.22 -19.69
CA LYS A 297 13.95 16.40 -18.77
C LYS A 297 13.21 16.00 -17.49
N ASP A 298 12.01 16.52 -17.25
CA ASP A 298 11.25 16.26 -16.01
C ASP A 298 10.70 14.83 -15.93
N GLY A 299 10.87 14.03 -16.97
CA GLY A 299 10.31 12.68 -17.03
C GLY A 299 8.83 12.65 -17.46
N PRO A 300 8.20 11.47 -17.44
CA PRO A 300 6.87 11.28 -18.02
C PRO A 300 5.72 11.61 -17.05
N ILE A 301 5.77 12.74 -16.32
CA ILE A 301 4.79 13.15 -15.30
C ILE A 301 3.34 13.08 -15.84
N ASN A 302 3.07 13.67 -17.00
CA ASN A 302 1.72 13.68 -17.59
C ASN A 302 1.26 12.27 -18.00
N LYS A 303 2.19 11.39 -18.41
CA LYS A 303 1.88 9.98 -18.71
C LYS A 303 1.53 9.21 -17.44
N PHE A 304 2.27 9.44 -16.35
CA PHE A 304 1.97 8.87 -15.04
C PHE A 304 0.59 9.31 -14.55
N ARG A 305 0.29 10.62 -14.52
CA ARG A 305 -1.00 11.15 -14.04
C ARG A 305 -2.18 10.59 -14.82
N ARG A 306 -2.04 10.47 -16.15
CA ARG A 306 -3.07 9.84 -17.00
C ARG A 306 -3.24 8.35 -16.68
N TRP A 307 -2.16 7.63 -16.47
CA TRP A 307 -2.21 6.23 -16.06
C TRP A 307 -2.82 6.07 -14.68
N TYR A 308 -2.44 6.90 -13.71
CA TYR A 308 -2.94 6.82 -12.34
C TYR A 308 -4.42 7.17 -12.22
N SER A 309 -4.95 8.05 -13.08
CA SER A 309 -6.36 8.49 -13.04
C SER A 309 -7.37 7.36 -13.18
N GLN A 310 -6.98 6.21 -13.75
CA GLN A 310 -7.85 5.03 -13.87
C GLN A 310 -8.27 4.43 -12.52
N PHE A 311 -7.57 4.76 -11.42
CA PHE A 311 -7.85 4.25 -10.08
C PHE A 311 -8.81 5.13 -9.27
N TYR A 312 -9.33 6.19 -9.86
CA TYR A 312 -10.36 7.04 -9.27
C TYR A 312 -11.73 6.69 -9.89
N ALA A 313 -12.65 6.18 -9.07
CA ALA A 313 -13.93 5.65 -9.55
C ALA A 313 -14.87 6.71 -10.13
N ASP A 314 -14.79 7.97 -9.66
CA ASP A 314 -15.75 9.05 -9.98
C ASP A 314 -15.11 10.22 -10.76
N VAL A 315 -13.85 10.10 -11.16
CA VAL A 315 -13.19 11.14 -11.95
C VAL A 315 -13.44 10.88 -13.44
N ALA A 316 -14.33 11.65 -14.04
CA ALA A 316 -14.55 11.58 -15.47
C ALA A 316 -13.23 11.83 -16.22
N PRO A 317 -12.91 11.06 -17.28
CA PRO A 317 -11.69 11.23 -18.08
C PRO A 317 -11.48 12.65 -18.65
N ALA A 318 -12.51 13.49 -18.63
CA ALA A 318 -12.51 14.84 -19.17
C ALA A 318 -11.65 15.85 -18.38
N GLN A 319 -11.38 15.64 -17.10
CA GLN A 319 -10.45 16.51 -16.32
C GLN A 319 -8.98 16.26 -16.65
N VAL A 320 -8.68 15.14 -17.30
CA VAL A 320 -7.33 14.79 -17.78
C VAL A 320 -7.15 15.17 -19.27
N GLN A 321 -8.25 15.47 -19.99
CA GLN A 321 -8.24 15.71 -21.44
C GLN A 321 -8.01 17.18 -21.85
N ALA A 322 -7.81 18.12 -20.94
CA ALA A 322 -7.64 19.54 -21.30
C ALA A 322 -6.37 19.85 -22.13
N ASP A 323 -5.46 18.88 -22.31
CA ASP A 323 -4.15 19.12 -22.94
C ASP A 323 -3.88 18.33 -24.23
N GLN A 324 -4.90 18.07 -25.06
CA GLN A 324 -4.65 17.51 -26.42
C GLN A 324 -4.60 18.56 -27.53
N LYS A 325 -4.50 19.86 -27.21
CA LYS A 325 -4.28 20.93 -28.21
C LYS A 325 -3.16 21.85 -27.76
N GLY A 326 -1.94 21.49 -28.06
CA GLY A 326 -0.74 22.29 -27.90
C GLY A 326 0.46 21.55 -28.48
#